data_c12fc973f5bfa42d650ab5e81d60f9e1
#
_entry.id   c12fc973f5bfa42d650ab5e81d60f9e1
#
_cell.length_a   1.000
_cell.length_b   1.000
_cell.length_c   1.000
_cell.angle_alpha   90.00
_cell.angle_beta   90.00
_cell.angle_gamma   90.00
#
_symmetry.space_group_name_H-M   'P 1'
#
loop_
_entity.id
_entity.type
_entity.pdbx_description
1 polymer ?
#
loop_
_entity_poly.entity_id
_entity_poly.type
_entity_poly.pdbx_seq_one_letter_code
_entity_poly.pdbx_strand_id
1 'polypeptide(L)'
;MEIGDVYSSRQLDEAEGEQIESLKARSQQPIPDPDEWLEQELERNILVTSVDAILNWSRRSSLWPAICFPACCAFELIATAASRFDISRFGMEVIRASPRQGDLMITAGTLTWKMAPQVKRIYDQMPEPKWVIAMGACAISGGIFASSYSVVPGYNRIIPVDVYVPGCPPRPEALLYGIRMLQQKISKMSLVTEGR
;
A
#
# COMPACT_ATOMS: atom_id res chain seq x y z
N MET A 1 27.79 19.29 -2.57
CA MET A 1 26.37 19.30 -2.16
C MET A 1 26.02 17.88 -1.75
N GLU A 2 26.24 17.57 -0.48
CA GLU A 2 26.13 16.22 0.07
C GLU A 2 24.64 15.84 0.21
N ILE A 3 24.25 14.76 -0.46
CA ILE A 3 22.88 14.20 -0.48
C ILE A 3 22.64 13.33 0.77
N GLY A 4 23.57 13.36 1.74
CA GLY A 4 23.56 12.51 2.95
C GLY A 4 22.60 12.93 4.06
N ASP A 5 22.09 14.16 4.07
CA ASP A 5 21.48 14.73 5.27
C ASP A 5 19.93 14.76 5.28
N VAL A 6 19.27 14.04 4.39
CA VAL A 6 17.79 14.09 4.33
C VAL A 6 17.11 13.12 5.31
N TYR A 7 17.84 12.16 5.86
CA TYR A 7 17.35 11.26 6.92
C TYR A 7 18.48 10.96 7.89
N SER A 8 18.65 11.83 8.88
CA SER A 8 19.59 11.54 9.97
C SER A 8 19.01 10.42 10.85
N SER A 9 19.86 9.48 11.25
CA SER A 9 19.52 8.39 12.18
C SER A 9 18.83 8.91 13.46
N ARG A 10 19.16 10.11 13.89
CA ARG A 10 18.56 10.79 15.05
C ARG A 10 17.05 11.02 14.94
N GLN A 11 16.52 11.35 13.73
CA GLN A 11 15.07 11.56 13.54
C GLN A 11 14.30 10.24 13.56
N LEU A 12 14.93 9.13 13.18
CA LEU A 12 14.33 7.79 13.31
C LEU A 12 14.31 7.34 14.77
N ASP A 13 15.37 7.60 15.51
CA ASP A 13 15.45 7.25 16.94
C ASP A 13 14.45 8.05 17.79
N GLU A 14 14.23 9.33 17.46
CA GLU A 14 13.24 10.18 18.12
C GLU A 14 11.80 9.72 17.83
N ALA A 15 11.50 9.37 16.57
CA ALA A 15 10.18 8.88 16.18
C ALA A 15 9.86 7.49 16.78
N GLU A 16 10.85 6.61 16.90
CA GLU A 16 10.70 5.32 17.61
C GLU A 16 10.51 5.54 19.11
N GLY A 17 11.22 6.50 19.70
CA GLY A 17 11.06 6.89 21.09
C GLY A 17 9.65 7.37 21.43
N GLU A 18 9.06 8.25 20.61
CA GLU A 18 7.70 8.73 20.75
C GLU A 18 6.65 7.61 20.60
N GLN A 19 6.87 6.68 19.67
CA GLN A 19 6.00 5.51 19.49
C GLN A 19 6.03 4.58 20.72
N ILE A 20 7.20 4.31 21.27
CA ILE A 20 7.35 3.48 22.47
C ILE A 20 6.70 4.14 23.68
N GLU A 21 6.81 5.46 23.80
CA GLU A 21 6.20 6.21 24.92
C GLU A 21 4.67 6.26 24.81
N SER A 22 4.14 6.39 23.59
CA SER A 22 2.70 6.30 23.33
C SER A 22 2.13 4.90 23.62
N LEU A 23 2.87 3.86 23.32
CA LEU A 23 2.50 2.47 23.63
C LEU A 23 2.53 2.21 25.15
N LYS A 24 3.51 2.77 25.86
CA LYS A 24 3.57 2.68 27.33
C LYS A 24 2.43 3.45 28.01
N ALA A 25 2.10 4.65 27.53
CA ALA A 25 0.97 5.42 28.02
C ALA A 25 -0.37 4.68 27.79
N ARG A 26 -0.50 3.98 26.68
CA ARG A 26 -1.68 3.17 26.35
C ARG A 26 -1.80 1.92 27.24
N SER A 27 -0.69 1.31 27.62
CA SER A 27 -0.68 0.15 28.52
C SER A 27 -1.03 0.49 29.99
N GLN A 28 -0.98 1.79 30.34
CA GLN A 28 -1.33 2.29 31.68
C GLN A 28 -2.77 2.77 31.81
N GLN A 29 -3.57 2.74 30.74
CA GLN A 29 -4.99 3.07 30.83
C GLN A 29 -5.73 1.98 31.62
N PRO A 30 -6.58 2.37 32.59
CA PRO A 30 -7.37 1.40 33.34
C PRO A 30 -8.27 0.61 32.36
N ILE A 31 -8.26 -0.70 32.49
CA ILE A 31 -9.10 -1.59 31.72
C ILE A 31 -10.55 -1.30 32.16
N PRO A 32 -11.46 -0.86 31.26
CA PRO A 32 -12.86 -0.66 31.61
C PRO A 32 -13.50 -1.96 32.08
N ASP A 33 -14.54 -1.86 32.91
CA ASP A 33 -15.26 -3.04 33.42
C ASP A 33 -15.72 -3.92 32.25
N PRO A 34 -15.44 -5.24 32.31
CA PRO A 34 -15.66 -6.12 31.18
C PRO A 34 -17.11 -6.19 30.71
N ASP A 35 -18.06 -5.99 31.59
CA ASP A 35 -19.48 -6.05 31.26
C ASP A 35 -19.96 -4.78 30.52
N GLU A 36 -19.52 -3.60 30.95
CA GLU A 36 -19.85 -2.32 30.29
C GLU A 36 -19.16 -2.17 28.93
N TRP A 37 -17.94 -2.67 28.83
CA TRP A 37 -17.20 -2.72 27.56
C TRP A 37 -17.85 -3.69 26.57
N LEU A 38 -18.32 -4.85 27.05
CA LEU A 38 -18.95 -5.88 26.20
C LEU A 38 -20.29 -5.42 25.64
N GLU A 39 -21.11 -4.73 26.43
CA GLU A 39 -22.40 -4.19 25.98
C GLU A 39 -22.21 -3.06 24.94
N GLN A 40 -21.29 -2.14 25.18
CA GLN A 40 -20.95 -1.09 24.20
C GLN A 40 -20.34 -1.65 22.92
N GLU A 41 -19.50 -2.69 23.00
CA GLU A 41 -18.92 -3.38 21.87
C GLU A 41 -19.99 -4.15 21.08
N LEU A 42 -20.95 -4.78 21.73
CA LEU A 42 -22.06 -5.51 21.08
C LEU A 42 -23.04 -4.59 20.35
N GLU A 43 -23.47 -3.48 20.95
CA GLU A 43 -24.32 -2.49 20.27
C GLU A 43 -23.60 -1.80 19.10
N ARG A 44 -22.32 -1.54 19.23
CA ARG A 44 -21.48 -0.94 18.20
C ARG A 44 -21.18 -1.91 17.05
N ASN A 45 -21.03 -3.22 17.34
CA ASN A 45 -20.54 -4.20 16.36
C ASN A 45 -21.56 -4.56 15.28
N ILE A 46 -22.86 -4.60 15.56
CA ILE A 46 -23.86 -5.07 14.56
C ILE A 46 -24.01 -4.07 13.42
N LEU A 47 -24.17 -2.78 13.71
CA LEU A 47 -24.31 -1.74 12.69
C LEU A 47 -22.98 -1.42 12.01
N VAL A 48 -21.89 -1.28 12.78
CA VAL A 48 -20.56 -0.99 12.24
C VAL A 48 -20.06 -2.14 11.38
N THR A 49 -20.22 -3.40 11.80
CA THR A 49 -19.81 -4.57 11.01
C THR A 49 -20.57 -4.68 9.70
N SER A 50 -21.86 -4.34 9.67
CA SER A 50 -22.66 -4.35 8.44
C SER A 50 -22.22 -3.24 7.48
N VAL A 51 -21.96 -2.03 7.99
CA VAL A 51 -21.46 -0.90 7.18
C VAL A 51 -20.04 -1.18 6.69
N ASP A 52 -19.16 -1.70 7.53
CA ASP A 52 -17.81 -2.12 7.15
C ASP A 52 -17.83 -3.16 6.04
N ALA A 53 -18.71 -4.17 6.13
CA ALA A 53 -18.82 -5.20 5.12
C ALA A 53 -19.25 -4.64 3.76
N ILE A 54 -20.22 -3.72 3.72
CA ILE A 54 -20.70 -3.08 2.49
C ILE A 54 -19.62 -2.19 1.89
N LEU A 55 -18.95 -1.35 2.70
CA LEU A 55 -17.90 -0.45 2.24
C LEU A 55 -16.68 -1.21 1.74
N ASN A 56 -16.26 -2.24 2.46
CA ASN A 56 -15.13 -3.07 2.05
C ASN A 56 -15.46 -3.88 0.79
N TRP A 57 -16.70 -4.36 0.65
CA TRP A 57 -17.14 -5.00 -0.59
C TRP A 57 -17.10 -4.03 -1.78
N SER A 58 -17.57 -2.80 -1.60
CA SER A 58 -17.50 -1.74 -2.63
C SER A 58 -16.05 -1.41 -3.01
N ARG A 59 -15.20 -1.12 -2.02
CA ARG A 59 -13.78 -0.78 -2.21
C ARG A 59 -13.02 -1.89 -2.92
N ARG A 60 -13.13 -3.15 -2.46
CA ARG A 60 -12.42 -4.28 -3.08
C ARG A 60 -12.88 -4.59 -4.50
N SER A 61 -14.14 -4.28 -4.84
CA SER A 61 -14.74 -4.62 -6.14
C SER A 61 -14.53 -3.54 -7.19
N SER A 62 -14.04 -2.36 -6.82
CA SER A 62 -13.78 -1.23 -7.74
C SER A 62 -12.49 -0.52 -7.32
N LEU A 63 -11.35 -1.14 -7.62
CA LEU A 63 -10.03 -0.55 -7.42
C LEU A 63 -9.55 0.10 -8.71
N TRP A 64 -9.16 1.36 -8.63
CA TRP A 64 -8.72 2.13 -9.79
C TRP A 64 -7.21 2.35 -9.75
N PRO A 65 -6.44 1.58 -10.56
CA PRO A 65 -5.00 1.68 -10.56
C PRO A 65 -4.49 3.03 -11.07
N ALA A 66 -3.61 3.66 -10.30
CA ALA A 66 -2.74 4.74 -10.75
C ALA A 66 -1.41 4.16 -11.23
N ILE A 67 -0.93 4.66 -12.37
CA ILE A 67 0.24 4.10 -13.05
C ILE A 67 1.52 4.73 -12.53
N CYS A 68 2.48 3.89 -12.08
CA CYS A 68 3.85 4.28 -11.81
C CYS A 68 4.83 3.19 -12.27
N PHE A 69 5.00 3.06 -13.61
CA PHE A 69 5.78 1.96 -14.22
C PHE A 69 6.88 2.47 -15.15
N PRO A 70 8.08 2.74 -14.66
CA PRO A 70 9.17 3.21 -15.53
C PRO A 70 9.90 2.12 -16.31
N ALA A 71 9.61 0.81 -16.14
CA ALA A 71 10.44 -0.27 -16.67
C ALA A 71 9.66 -1.52 -17.15
N CYS A 72 10.37 -2.61 -17.40
CA CYS A 72 9.90 -3.84 -18.06
C CYS A 72 8.68 -4.50 -17.40
N CYS A 73 8.45 -4.36 -16.12
CA CYS A 73 7.23 -4.86 -15.46
C CYS A 73 5.94 -4.21 -15.99
N ALA A 74 6.04 -3.03 -16.63
CA ALA A 74 4.91 -2.39 -17.29
C ALA A 74 4.31 -3.24 -18.41
N PHE A 75 5.16 -3.93 -19.18
CA PHE A 75 4.72 -4.83 -20.25
C PHE A 75 3.94 -6.03 -19.70
N GLU A 76 4.36 -6.55 -18.57
CA GLU A 76 3.65 -7.67 -17.93
C GLU A 76 2.31 -7.21 -17.33
N LEU A 77 2.21 -5.96 -16.87
CA LEU A 77 0.93 -5.40 -16.47
C LEU A 77 0.00 -5.22 -17.69
N ILE A 78 0.52 -4.73 -18.82
CA ILE A 78 -0.24 -4.64 -20.08
C ILE A 78 -0.73 -6.03 -20.50
N ALA A 79 0.12 -7.05 -20.39
CA ALA A 79 -0.26 -8.44 -20.66
C ALA A 79 -1.35 -8.94 -19.71
N THR A 80 -1.32 -8.50 -18.44
CA THR A 80 -2.35 -8.82 -17.44
C THR A 80 -3.69 -8.15 -17.77
N ALA A 81 -3.66 -6.94 -18.33
CA ALA A 81 -4.85 -6.24 -18.80
C ALA A 81 -5.37 -6.73 -20.15
N ALA A 82 -4.58 -7.56 -20.88
CA ALA A 82 -4.98 -8.11 -22.16
C ALA A 82 -6.04 -9.21 -22.00
N SER A 83 -6.71 -9.54 -23.11
CA SER A 83 -7.88 -10.45 -23.18
C SER A 83 -7.67 -11.84 -22.56
N ARG A 84 -6.43 -12.34 -22.49
CA ARG A 84 -6.16 -13.66 -21.90
C ARG A 84 -6.37 -13.69 -20.40
N PHE A 85 -5.97 -12.63 -19.67
CA PHE A 85 -6.01 -12.57 -18.21
C PHE A 85 -7.09 -11.64 -17.70
N ASP A 86 -7.22 -10.48 -18.30
CA ASP A 86 -8.26 -9.47 -18.11
C ASP A 86 -8.51 -9.07 -16.64
N ILE A 87 -7.84 -8.03 -16.20
CA ILE A 87 -7.98 -7.50 -14.83
C ILE A 87 -9.35 -6.83 -14.57
N SER A 88 -10.15 -6.57 -15.61
CA SER A 88 -11.51 -6.04 -15.47
C SER A 88 -12.43 -6.95 -14.66
N ARG A 89 -12.20 -8.27 -14.68
CA ARG A 89 -12.92 -9.24 -13.85
C ARG A 89 -12.74 -9.04 -12.35
N PHE A 90 -11.69 -8.31 -11.97
CA PHE A 90 -11.39 -7.96 -10.58
C PHE A 90 -11.80 -6.53 -10.21
N GLY A 91 -12.50 -5.82 -11.12
CA GLY A 91 -12.93 -4.45 -10.92
C GLY A 91 -11.84 -3.40 -11.13
N MET A 92 -10.81 -3.73 -11.92
CA MET A 92 -9.63 -2.86 -12.15
C MET A 92 -9.46 -2.45 -13.61
N GLU A 93 -10.54 -2.36 -14.37
CA GLU A 93 -10.49 -1.98 -15.79
C GLU A 93 -10.00 -0.55 -16.00
N VAL A 94 -10.39 0.36 -15.10
CA VAL A 94 -10.17 1.78 -15.27
C VAL A 94 -8.82 2.19 -14.71
N ILE A 95 -7.81 2.21 -15.58
CA ILE A 95 -6.48 2.71 -15.24
C ILE A 95 -6.49 4.24 -15.34
N ARG A 96 -6.18 4.92 -14.24
CA ARG A 96 -6.19 6.39 -14.18
C ARG A 96 -4.79 6.99 -14.36
N ALA A 97 -4.69 7.97 -15.26
CA ALA A 97 -3.47 8.75 -15.43
C ALA A 97 -3.29 9.79 -14.30
N SER A 98 -4.40 10.28 -13.74
CA SER A 98 -4.36 11.20 -12.60
C SER A 98 -4.31 10.45 -11.27
N PRO A 99 -3.30 10.68 -10.41
CA PRO A 99 -3.21 10.04 -9.10
C PRO A 99 -4.37 10.43 -8.18
N ARG A 100 -4.99 11.58 -8.37
CA ARG A 100 -6.14 12.05 -7.59
C ARG A 100 -7.43 11.26 -7.81
N GLN A 101 -7.46 10.43 -8.85
CA GLN A 101 -8.61 9.59 -9.21
C GLN A 101 -8.35 8.10 -9.00
N GLY A 102 -7.14 7.74 -8.54
CA GLY A 102 -6.75 6.35 -8.27
C GLY A 102 -6.68 6.11 -6.76
N ASP A 103 -7.07 4.93 -6.35
CA ASP A 103 -7.00 4.43 -4.97
C ASP A 103 -5.98 3.30 -4.80
N LEU A 104 -5.54 2.69 -5.90
CA LEU A 104 -4.48 1.68 -5.93
C LEU A 104 -3.27 2.20 -6.69
N MET A 105 -2.09 2.20 -6.08
CA MET A 105 -0.83 2.48 -6.77
C MET A 105 -0.10 1.17 -7.04
N ILE A 106 0.10 0.84 -8.31
CA ILE A 106 0.98 -0.27 -8.67
C ILE A 106 2.35 0.33 -9.02
N THR A 107 3.36 0.04 -8.20
CA THR A 107 4.73 0.47 -8.42
C THR A 107 5.51 -0.66 -9.07
N ALA A 108 6.17 -0.37 -10.19
CA ALA A 108 6.94 -1.37 -10.92
C ALA A 108 8.19 -0.78 -11.53
N GLY A 109 9.28 -1.54 -11.52
CA GLY A 109 10.55 -1.15 -12.10
C GLY A 109 11.52 -0.51 -11.13
N THR A 110 12.65 -0.06 -11.67
CA THR A 110 13.76 0.48 -10.90
C THR A 110 13.50 1.93 -10.52
N LEU A 111 13.51 2.21 -9.22
CA LEU A 111 13.37 3.56 -8.68
C LEU A 111 14.76 4.19 -8.54
N THR A 112 14.97 5.35 -9.14
CA THR A 112 16.19 6.15 -8.95
C THR A 112 15.99 7.21 -7.88
N TRP A 113 17.09 7.60 -7.20
CA TRP A 113 17.05 8.68 -6.21
C TRP A 113 16.49 9.99 -6.78
N LYS A 114 16.74 10.26 -8.07
CA LYS A 114 16.20 11.43 -8.76
C LYS A 114 14.67 11.37 -8.92
N MET A 115 14.10 10.19 -9.09
CA MET A 115 12.65 9.99 -9.26
C MET A 115 11.92 9.77 -7.93
N ALA A 116 12.62 9.41 -6.86
CA ALA A 116 12.02 9.14 -5.56
C ALA A 116 11.11 10.26 -5.04
N PRO A 117 11.50 11.56 -5.09
CA PRO A 117 10.63 12.66 -4.65
C PRO A 117 9.36 12.78 -5.50
N GLN A 118 9.43 12.45 -6.80
CA GLN A 118 8.27 12.51 -7.68
C GLN A 118 7.27 11.40 -7.36
N VAL A 119 7.77 10.18 -7.12
CA VAL A 119 6.94 9.04 -6.71
C VAL A 119 6.24 9.34 -5.39
N LYS A 120 6.95 9.92 -4.43
CA LYS A 120 6.34 10.34 -3.16
C LYS A 120 5.23 11.38 -3.38
N ARG A 121 5.45 12.38 -4.22
CA ARG A 121 4.42 13.39 -4.57
C ARG A 121 3.19 12.76 -5.22
N ILE A 122 3.38 11.77 -6.10
CA ILE A 122 2.27 11.03 -6.71
C ILE A 122 1.47 10.30 -5.62
N TYR A 123 2.15 9.61 -4.71
CA TYR A 123 1.53 8.92 -3.59
C TYR A 123 0.75 9.88 -2.67
N ASP A 124 1.34 11.03 -2.35
CA ASP A 124 0.73 12.03 -1.46
C ASP A 124 -0.50 12.70 -2.10
N GLN A 125 -0.61 12.70 -3.45
CA GLN A 125 -1.78 13.22 -4.19
C GLN A 125 -2.94 12.23 -4.28
N MET A 126 -2.73 10.96 -3.95
CA MET A 126 -3.80 9.96 -3.95
C MET A 126 -4.74 10.17 -2.77
N PRO A 127 -6.07 10.01 -2.98
CA PRO A 127 -7.04 10.09 -1.91
C PRO A 127 -6.91 8.91 -0.93
N GLU A 128 -7.29 9.10 0.31
CA GLU A 128 -7.46 8.02 1.28
C GLU A 128 -8.88 7.40 1.17
N PRO A 129 -9.02 6.10 1.33
CA PRO A 129 -8.00 5.09 1.57
C PRO A 129 -7.24 4.72 0.29
N LYS A 130 -5.93 4.50 0.40
CA LYS A 130 -5.05 4.15 -0.72
C LYS A 130 -4.18 2.94 -0.40
N TRP A 131 -3.87 2.17 -1.44
CA TRP A 131 -3.08 0.95 -1.32
C TRP A 131 -1.94 0.93 -2.33
N VAL A 132 -0.86 0.23 -1.99
CA VAL A 132 0.34 0.13 -2.83
C VAL A 132 0.72 -1.32 -3.05
N ILE A 133 0.85 -1.72 -4.32
CA ILE A 133 1.44 -3.00 -4.72
C ILE A 133 2.83 -2.76 -5.29
N ALA A 134 3.86 -3.39 -4.73
CA ALA A 134 5.20 -3.40 -5.31
C ALA A 134 5.38 -4.63 -6.22
N MET A 135 5.48 -4.39 -7.52
CA MET A 135 5.58 -5.43 -8.55
C MET A 135 7.02 -5.59 -9.03
N GLY A 136 7.56 -6.78 -8.84
CA GLY A 136 8.85 -7.20 -9.34
C GLY A 136 10.03 -6.90 -8.41
N ALA A 137 11.12 -7.61 -8.61
CA ALA A 137 12.32 -7.56 -7.77
C ALA A 137 12.90 -6.15 -7.63
N CYS A 138 12.86 -5.34 -8.70
CA CYS A 138 13.36 -3.97 -8.66
C CYS A 138 12.54 -3.08 -7.72
N ALA A 139 11.21 -3.26 -7.69
CA ALA A 139 10.34 -2.50 -6.81
C ALA A 139 10.45 -2.95 -5.34
N ILE A 140 10.74 -4.23 -5.11
CA ILE A 140 10.82 -4.83 -3.78
C ILE A 140 12.14 -4.46 -3.08
N SER A 141 13.27 -4.65 -3.77
CA SER A 141 14.60 -4.56 -3.16
C SER A 141 15.67 -3.91 -4.06
N GLY A 142 15.27 -3.30 -5.17
CA GLY A 142 16.21 -2.83 -6.21
C GLY A 142 16.64 -3.94 -7.18
N GLY A 143 16.36 -5.21 -6.90
CA GLY A 143 16.65 -6.35 -7.75
C GLY A 143 18.13 -6.45 -8.16
N ILE A 144 18.38 -6.69 -9.44
CA ILE A 144 19.75 -6.76 -10.00
C ILE A 144 20.51 -5.42 -9.95
N PHE A 145 19.79 -4.30 -9.72
CA PHE A 145 20.37 -2.95 -9.66
C PHE A 145 20.54 -2.43 -8.23
N ALA A 146 20.34 -3.28 -7.22
CA ALA A 146 20.37 -2.88 -5.82
C ALA A 146 21.72 -2.25 -5.36
N SER A 147 22.83 -2.67 -6.00
CA SER A 147 24.17 -2.13 -5.72
C SER A 147 24.51 -0.86 -6.48
N SER A 148 23.63 -0.37 -7.36
CA SER A 148 23.86 0.84 -8.14
C SER A 148 23.75 2.09 -7.28
N TYR A 149 24.68 3.03 -7.45
CA TYR A 149 24.72 4.30 -6.73
C TYR A 149 23.47 5.20 -6.96
N SER A 150 22.77 5.01 -8.06
CA SER A 150 21.63 5.82 -8.47
C SER A 150 20.28 5.22 -8.10
N VAL A 151 20.24 3.97 -7.62
CA VAL A 151 19.01 3.22 -7.41
C VAL A 151 18.63 3.17 -5.94
N VAL A 152 17.34 3.37 -5.67
CA VAL A 152 16.76 3.16 -4.34
C VAL A 152 16.47 1.66 -4.18
N PRO A 153 17.01 1.01 -3.15
CA PRO A 153 16.79 -0.41 -2.93
C PRO A 153 15.42 -0.69 -2.30
N GLY A 154 14.38 -0.52 -3.12
CA GLY A 154 12.98 -0.81 -2.79
C GLY A 154 12.12 0.44 -2.58
N TYR A 155 10.85 0.37 -3.05
CA TYR A 155 9.87 1.45 -2.88
C TYR A 155 9.43 1.63 -1.43
N ASN A 156 9.52 0.57 -0.62
CA ASN A 156 9.18 0.61 0.81
C ASN A 156 9.99 1.60 1.63
N ARG A 157 11.12 2.08 1.10
CA ARG A 157 11.92 3.14 1.74
C ARG A 157 11.34 4.54 1.56
N ILE A 158 10.43 4.71 0.60
CA ILE A 158 9.88 6.01 0.22
C ILE A 158 8.39 6.09 0.53
N ILE A 159 7.65 5.00 0.29
CA ILE A 159 6.20 4.89 0.48
C ILE A 159 5.87 3.56 1.15
N PRO A 160 4.79 3.50 1.96
CA PRO A 160 4.33 2.23 2.52
C PRO A 160 3.85 1.29 1.40
N VAL A 161 4.17 0.01 1.51
CA VAL A 161 3.79 -1.03 0.55
C VAL A 161 2.92 -2.06 1.24
N ASP A 162 1.75 -2.35 0.66
CA ASP A 162 0.78 -3.29 1.20
C ASP A 162 0.99 -4.73 0.76
N VAL A 163 1.35 -4.91 -0.51
CA VAL A 163 1.55 -6.23 -1.11
C VAL A 163 2.79 -6.23 -1.99
N TYR A 164 3.59 -7.30 -1.88
CA TYR A 164 4.77 -7.52 -2.70
C TYR A 164 4.53 -8.67 -3.67
N VAL A 165 4.79 -8.44 -4.96
CA VAL A 165 4.67 -9.45 -6.02
C VAL A 165 6.06 -9.76 -6.58
N PRO A 166 6.68 -10.89 -6.18
CA PRO A 166 8.02 -11.25 -6.61
C PRO A 166 8.06 -11.70 -8.08
N GLY A 167 9.19 -11.46 -8.73
CA GLY A 167 9.47 -11.84 -10.12
C GLY A 167 10.35 -10.82 -10.83
N CYS A 168 10.87 -11.17 -12.01
CA CYS A 168 11.69 -10.25 -12.81
C CYS A 168 11.53 -10.52 -14.32
N PRO A 169 10.42 -10.06 -14.94
CA PRO A 169 9.17 -9.59 -14.35
C PRO A 169 8.32 -10.74 -13.76
N PRO A 170 7.41 -10.45 -12.83
CA PRO A 170 6.44 -11.44 -12.38
C PRO A 170 5.43 -11.75 -13.48
N ARG A 171 5.01 -12.99 -13.59
CA ARG A 171 3.97 -13.40 -14.54
C ARG A 171 2.63 -12.74 -14.22
N PRO A 172 1.72 -12.59 -15.22
CA PRO A 172 0.39 -12.04 -15.02
C PRO A 172 -0.39 -12.74 -13.88
N GLU A 173 -0.27 -14.06 -13.77
CA GLU A 173 -0.93 -14.83 -12.71
C GLU A 173 -0.43 -14.45 -11.31
N ALA A 174 0.87 -14.15 -11.19
CA ALA A 174 1.44 -13.71 -9.91
C ALA A 174 0.91 -12.31 -9.52
N LEU A 175 0.74 -11.40 -10.48
CA LEU A 175 0.13 -10.11 -10.24
C LEU A 175 -1.35 -10.26 -9.84
N LEU A 176 -2.12 -11.08 -10.54
CA LEU A 176 -3.51 -11.39 -10.18
C LEU A 176 -3.62 -11.99 -8.78
N TYR A 177 -2.68 -12.83 -8.40
CA TYR A 177 -2.62 -13.36 -7.02
C TYR A 177 -2.35 -12.23 -6.01
N GLY A 178 -1.40 -11.32 -6.30
CA GLY A 178 -1.14 -10.15 -5.47
C GLY A 178 -2.36 -9.24 -5.30
N ILE A 179 -3.11 -9.02 -6.37
CA ILE A 179 -4.38 -8.29 -6.36
C ILE A 179 -5.40 -8.97 -5.43
N ARG A 180 -5.55 -10.29 -5.54
CA ARG A 180 -6.45 -11.04 -4.65
C ARG A 180 -6.04 -10.97 -3.19
N MET A 181 -4.74 -11.01 -2.90
CA MET A 181 -4.22 -10.81 -1.54
C MET A 181 -4.57 -9.42 -1.01
N LEU A 182 -4.45 -8.38 -1.84
CA LEU A 182 -4.88 -7.03 -1.47
C LEU A 182 -6.38 -6.97 -1.20
N GLN A 183 -7.21 -7.55 -2.08
CA GLN A 183 -8.66 -7.62 -1.89
C GLN A 183 -9.06 -8.33 -0.60
N GLN A 184 -8.33 -9.38 -0.21
CA GLN A 184 -8.52 -10.05 1.07
C GLN A 184 -8.10 -9.17 2.25
N LYS A 185 -7.04 -8.36 2.11
CA LYS A 185 -6.63 -7.39 3.11
C LYS A 185 -7.71 -6.34 3.31
N ILE A 186 -8.23 -5.76 2.23
CA ILE A 186 -9.30 -4.75 2.26
C ILE A 186 -10.57 -5.31 2.93
N SER A 187 -10.94 -6.56 2.62
CA SER A 187 -12.15 -7.17 3.20
C SER A 187 -12.09 -7.39 4.73
N LYS A 188 -10.90 -7.31 5.31
CA LYS A 188 -10.67 -7.43 6.76
C LYS A 188 -10.45 -6.09 7.46
N MET A 189 -10.45 -4.98 6.72
CA MET A 189 -10.28 -3.65 7.29
C MET A 189 -11.54 -3.24 8.04
N SER A 190 -11.38 -2.46 9.13
CA SER A 190 -12.47 -1.86 9.88
C SER A 190 -12.35 -0.34 9.82
N LEU A 191 -13.46 0.38 9.68
CA LEU A 191 -13.52 1.84 9.72
C LEU A 191 -12.95 2.41 11.02
N VAL A 192 -13.05 1.65 12.10
CA VAL A 192 -12.52 2.07 13.42
C VAL A 192 -10.99 2.10 13.45
N THR A 193 -10.33 1.26 12.64
CA THR A 193 -8.86 1.19 12.57
C THR A 193 -8.25 2.13 11.53
N GLU A 194 -9.01 2.57 10.52
CA GLU A 194 -8.55 3.54 9.52
C GLU A 194 -8.43 4.98 10.06
N GLY A 195 -9.05 5.29 11.17
CA GLY A 195 -9.02 6.62 11.81
C GLY A 195 -7.79 6.89 12.70
N ARG A 196 -6.73 6.08 12.57
CA ARG A 196 -5.48 6.24 13.34
C ARG A 196 -4.27 6.39 12.48
#